data_ce1aab3b459f8824c599d563aac18918
#
_entry.id   ce1aab3b459f8824c599d563aac18918
#
_cell.length_a   1.000
_cell.length_b   1.000
_cell.length_c   1.000
_cell.angle_alpha   90.00
_cell.angle_beta   90.00
_cell.angle_gamma   90.00
#
_symmetry.space_group_name_H-M   'P 1'
#
loop_
_entity.id
_entity.type
_entity.pdbx_description
1 polymer ?
#
loop_
_entity_poly.entity_id
_entity_poly.type
_entity_poly.pdbx_seq_one_letter_code
_entity_poly.pdbx_strand_id
1 'polypeptide(L)'
;MKKLMTALLLAACAVAHAATPTPTHAERLRAKLDSADRDYVFVVMHRGDWRHAPENSVGAILGSIKMGADVVELDVSKTKDGHFVLLHDGTLDRVSNGKGPSTDYTLEEIKKYRLKGVDGKTLTDYEILTLEEAFALTKGKILVNIDKFPRDPKGVAECARKCGVEREVIFKGGFNPADLKKRMGDQWTGVVDGTFLYMPIFKINNSKSVKGFEAWQAAEKVPFAYELCFENEDSLEVLDRLRPLQAKGGPRIWINTLWKQICGTRTDERGFNGDPDGSWGWCLDQGATMIQTDRPAELLKYLASKGRRNLDGGKSAAAK
;
A
#
# COMPACT_ATOMS: atom_id res chain seq x y z
N MET A 1 4.28 -79.58 -25.48
CA MET A 1 3.80 -78.79 -24.33
C MET A 1 4.76 -77.64 -24.18
N LYS A 2 4.42 -76.50 -24.76
CA LYS A 2 5.22 -75.27 -24.68
C LYS A 2 4.52 -74.34 -23.70
N LYS A 3 5.17 -74.00 -22.57
CA LYS A 3 4.67 -72.97 -21.57
C LYS A 3 4.97 -71.55 -22.08
N LEU A 4 3.94 -70.80 -22.30
CA LEU A 4 4.02 -69.39 -22.62
C LEU A 4 4.16 -68.65 -21.29
N MET A 5 5.29 -67.96 -21.06
CA MET A 5 5.47 -67.02 -19.97
C MET A 5 5.11 -65.64 -20.49
N THR A 6 4.00 -65.08 -19.99
CA THR A 6 3.58 -63.70 -20.25
C THR A 6 4.24 -62.80 -19.21
N ALA A 7 5.19 -61.98 -19.64
CA ALA A 7 5.80 -60.94 -18.81
C ALA A 7 4.90 -59.68 -18.80
N LEU A 8 4.36 -59.33 -17.63
CA LEU A 8 3.60 -58.12 -17.42
C LEU A 8 4.60 -56.98 -17.12
N LEU A 9 4.79 -56.08 -18.09
CA LEU A 9 5.52 -54.81 -17.84
C LEU A 9 4.59 -53.84 -17.11
N LEU A 10 4.83 -53.62 -15.83
CA LEU A 10 4.27 -52.47 -15.06
C LEU A 10 5.06 -51.19 -15.45
N ALA A 11 4.48 -50.35 -16.30
CA ALA A 11 4.98 -49.03 -16.53
C ALA A 11 4.56 -48.13 -15.32
N ALA A 12 5.49 -47.84 -14.43
CA ALA A 12 5.32 -46.85 -13.38
C ALA A 12 5.38 -45.45 -14.01
N CYS A 13 4.23 -44.81 -14.24
CA CYS A 13 4.16 -43.40 -14.54
C CYS A 13 4.60 -42.61 -13.31
N ALA A 14 5.85 -42.14 -13.28
CA ALA A 14 6.30 -41.14 -12.34
C ALA A 14 5.61 -39.81 -12.68
N VAL A 15 4.58 -39.44 -11.94
CA VAL A 15 4.00 -38.10 -11.98
C VAL A 15 5.03 -37.17 -11.35
N ALA A 16 5.78 -36.47 -12.19
CA ALA A 16 6.64 -35.40 -11.74
C ALA A 16 5.74 -34.34 -11.12
N HIS A 17 5.71 -34.25 -9.79
CA HIS A 17 5.14 -33.10 -9.09
C HIS A 17 6.00 -31.91 -9.43
N ALA A 18 5.51 -31.01 -10.30
CA ALA A 18 6.11 -29.71 -10.47
C ALA A 18 6.09 -29.03 -9.10
N ALA A 19 7.27 -28.71 -8.57
CA ALA A 19 7.37 -27.98 -7.33
C ALA A 19 6.58 -26.68 -7.47
N THR A 20 5.67 -26.39 -6.53
CA THR A 20 4.97 -25.12 -6.50
C THR A 20 6.02 -24.00 -6.40
N PRO A 21 5.97 -22.99 -7.29
CA PRO A 21 6.95 -21.92 -7.26
C PRO A 21 6.95 -21.25 -5.88
N THR A 22 8.14 -20.93 -5.38
CA THR A 22 8.29 -20.20 -4.11
C THR A 22 7.58 -18.85 -4.21
N PRO A 23 6.69 -18.50 -3.27
CA PRO A 23 5.97 -17.23 -3.34
C PRO A 23 6.93 -16.05 -3.30
N THR A 24 6.66 -15.05 -4.12
CA THR A 24 7.38 -13.78 -4.14
C THR A 24 7.26 -13.05 -2.80
N HIS A 25 8.09 -12.03 -2.59
CA HIS A 25 7.98 -11.23 -1.34
C HIS A 25 6.63 -10.50 -1.25
N ALA A 26 6.15 -9.94 -2.35
CA ALA A 26 4.83 -9.28 -2.40
C ALA A 26 3.69 -10.28 -2.12
N GLU A 27 3.74 -11.51 -2.63
CA GLU A 27 2.76 -12.54 -2.31
C GLU A 27 2.78 -12.94 -0.82
N ARG A 28 3.95 -13.01 -0.19
CA ARG A 28 4.07 -13.25 1.26
C ARG A 28 3.49 -12.09 2.07
N LEU A 29 3.78 -10.85 1.69
CA LEU A 29 3.18 -9.67 2.30
C LEU A 29 1.66 -9.66 2.13
N ARG A 30 1.15 -10.01 0.92
CA ARG A 30 -0.28 -10.10 0.67
C ARG A 30 -0.93 -11.19 1.53
N ALA A 31 -0.33 -12.37 1.64
CA ALA A 31 -0.83 -13.43 2.50
C ALA A 31 -0.85 -13.01 3.98
N LYS A 32 0.17 -12.29 4.46
CA LYS A 32 0.19 -11.72 5.81
C LYS A 32 -0.90 -10.66 6.00
N LEU A 33 -1.16 -9.83 4.99
CA LEU A 33 -2.21 -8.81 5.02
C LEU A 33 -3.61 -9.44 5.11
N ASP A 34 -3.85 -10.51 4.35
CA ASP A 34 -5.12 -11.26 4.34
C ASP A 34 -5.31 -12.12 5.60
N SER A 35 -4.25 -12.42 6.36
CA SER A 35 -4.32 -13.26 7.56
C SER A 35 -4.98 -12.55 8.76
N ALA A 36 -5.41 -13.33 9.75
CA ALA A 36 -5.91 -12.81 11.03
C ALA A 36 -4.80 -12.34 11.98
N ASP A 37 -3.52 -12.56 11.65
CA ASP A 37 -2.37 -12.12 12.44
C ASP A 37 -2.33 -10.58 12.53
N ARG A 38 -2.28 -10.06 13.75
CA ARG A 38 -2.22 -8.64 14.09
C ARG A 38 -0.91 -8.26 14.80
N ASP A 39 0.00 -9.21 14.96
CA ASP A 39 1.30 -8.96 15.58
C ASP A 39 2.27 -8.30 14.59
N TYR A 40 2.14 -8.61 13.30
CA TYR A 40 2.93 -7.96 12.27
C TYR A 40 2.37 -6.57 11.92
N VAL A 41 3.23 -5.55 11.97
CA VAL A 41 2.89 -4.17 11.60
C VAL A 41 3.56 -3.80 10.29
N PHE A 42 2.75 -3.44 9.30
CA PHE A 42 3.21 -3.02 7.97
C PHE A 42 3.75 -1.60 8.01
N VAL A 43 4.93 -1.40 7.44
CA VAL A 43 5.53 -0.08 7.24
C VAL A 43 5.24 0.38 5.82
N VAL A 44 4.58 1.54 5.71
CA VAL A 44 4.21 2.15 4.44
C VAL A 44 5.05 3.40 4.23
N MET A 45 5.82 3.43 3.14
CA MET A 45 6.65 4.58 2.80
C MET A 45 5.88 5.57 1.94
N HIS A 46 5.62 6.75 2.49
CA HIS A 46 4.94 7.85 1.82
C HIS A 46 5.78 8.39 0.65
N ARG A 47 5.26 8.28 -0.58
CA ARG A 47 5.94 8.65 -1.84
C ARG A 47 7.30 7.97 -2.06
N GLY A 48 7.51 6.81 -1.42
CA GLY A 48 8.77 6.09 -1.40
C GLY A 48 9.82 6.71 -0.49
N ASP A 49 11.11 6.41 -0.76
CA ASP A 49 12.26 6.94 0.01
C ASP A 49 12.62 8.36 -0.45
N TRP A 50 11.66 9.28 -0.31
CA TRP A 50 11.80 10.65 -0.78
C TRP A 50 12.85 11.49 -0.02
N ARG A 51 13.36 10.98 1.09
CA ARG A 51 14.46 11.65 1.82
C ARG A 51 15.82 11.45 1.14
N HIS A 52 15.96 10.43 0.29
CA HIS A 52 17.21 10.11 -0.40
C HIS A 52 17.12 10.20 -1.94
N ALA A 53 15.91 10.23 -2.49
CA ALA A 53 15.65 10.39 -3.91
C ALA A 53 14.38 11.24 -4.13
N PRO A 54 14.15 11.82 -5.33
CA PRO A 54 12.90 12.54 -5.58
C PRO A 54 11.67 11.70 -5.28
N GLU A 55 10.63 12.30 -4.68
CA GLU A 55 9.37 11.62 -4.41
C GLU A 55 8.79 10.97 -5.68
N ASN A 56 8.12 9.82 -5.53
CA ASN A 56 7.48 9.11 -6.66
C ASN A 56 8.45 8.70 -7.80
N SER A 57 9.75 8.69 -7.57
CA SER A 57 10.79 8.34 -8.57
C SER A 57 11.22 6.88 -8.49
N VAL A 58 11.95 6.42 -9.51
CA VAL A 58 12.60 5.10 -9.50
C VAL A 58 13.53 4.95 -8.29
N GLY A 59 14.28 6.01 -7.93
CA GLY A 59 15.16 5.99 -6.76
C GLY A 59 14.41 5.82 -5.46
N ALA A 60 13.29 6.53 -5.28
CA ALA A 60 12.44 6.43 -4.09
C ALA A 60 11.78 5.04 -3.97
N ILE A 61 11.31 4.45 -5.07
CA ILE A 61 10.73 3.09 -5.08
C ILE A 61 11.80 2.04 -4.74
N LEU A 62 12.95 2.08 -5.38
CA LEU A 62 14.03 1.12 -5.12
C LEU A 62 14.61 1.29 -3.71
N GLY A 63 14.67 2.52 -3.19
CA GLY A 63 15.02 2.83 -1.81
C GLY A 63 14.08 2.15 -0.81
N SER A 64 12.77 2.18 -1.08
CA SER A 64 11.75 1.51 -0.25
C SER A 64 11.94 -0.01 -0.20
N ILE A 65 12.17 -0.62 -1.36
CA ILE A 65 12.42 -2.06 -1.45
C ILE A 65 13.71 -2.43 -0.70
N LYS A 66 14.80 -1.68 -0.92
CA LYS A 66 16.10 -1.91 -0.26
C LYS A 66 16.02 -1.76 1.26
N MET A 67 15.24 -0.82 1.75
CA MET A 67 15.05 -0.57 3.18
C MET A 67 14.24 -1.67 3.88
N GLY A 68 13.49 -2.50 3.13
CA GLY A 68 12.64 -3.56 3.67
C GLY A 68 11.28 -3.06 4.16
N ALA A 69 10.76 -2.01 3.54
CA ALA A 69 9.38 -1.60 3.71
C ALA A 69 8.41 -2.62 3.10
N ASP A 70 7.18 -2.64 3.57
CA ASP A 70 6.15 -3.59 3.12
C ASP A 70 5.29 -3.01 1.99
N VAL A 71 5.07 -1.72 2.03
CA VAL A 71 4.23 -0.99 1.08
C VAL A 71 4.94 0.30 0.69
N VAL A 72 5.00 0.59 -0.61
CA VAL A 72 5.33 1.92 -1.10
C VAL A 72 4.04 2.63 -1.49
N GLU A 73 3.84 3.83 -0.98
CA GLU A 73 2.71 4.67 -1.38
C GLU A 73 3.16 5.57 -2.53
N LEU A 74 2.31 5.70 -3.55
CA LEU A 74 2.56 6.43 -4.79
C LEU A 74 1.32 7.24 -5.20
N ASP A 75 1.57 8.45 -5.69
CA ASP A 75 0.54 9.37 -6.15
C ASP A 75 0.35 9.29 -7.66
N VAL A 76 -0.89 9.16 -8.12
CA VAL A 76 -1.22 9.05 -9.54
C VAL A 76 -1.87 10.32 -10.07
N SER A 77 -1.39 10.79 -11.21
CA SER A 77 -2.00 11.83 -12.04
C SER A 77 -2.19 11.32 -13.47
N LYS A 78 -2.80 12.14 -14.35
CA LYS A 78 -3.11 11.75 -15.73
C LYS A 78 -2.52 12.77 -16.70
N THR A 79 -2.06 12.29 -17.85
CA THR A 79 -1.62 13.12 -18.98
C THR A 79 -2.77 13.51 -19.88
N LYS A 80 -2.56 14.45 -20.80
CA LYS A 80 -3.52 14.89 -21.83
C LYS A 80 -4.00 13.73 -22.71
N ASP A 81 -3.12 12.82 -23.06
CA ASP A 81 -3.40 11.65 -23.89
C ASP A 81 -3.79 10.40 -23.08
N GLY A 82 -4.05 10.58 -21.75
CA GLY A 82 -4.72 9.59 -20.92
C GLY A 82 -3.82 8.59 -20.21
N HIS A 83 -2.50 8.71 -20.29
CA HIS A 83 -1.57 7.89 -19.54
C HIS A 83 -1.54 8.26 -18.06
N PHE A 84 -1.31 7.28 -17.19
CA PHE A 84 -1.09 7.52 -15.78
C PHE A 84 0.40 7.77 -15.50
N VAL A 85 0.68 8.85 -14.75
CA VAL A 85 2.04 9.23 -14.34
C VAL A 85 2.08 9.46 -12.84
N LEU A 86 3.27 9.31 -12.24
CA LEU A 86 3.44 9.50 -10.79
C LEU A 86 3.70 10.98 -10.48
N LEU A 87 2.70 11.64 -9.93
CA LEU A 87 2.74 13.05 -9.49
C LEU A 87 1.74 13.27 -8.37
N HIS A 88 2.21 13.80 -7.23
CA HIS A 88 1.33 14.18 -6.13
C HIS A 88 0.45 15.37 -6.49
N ASP A 89 1.06 16.45 -6.95
CA ASP A 89 0.35 17.67 -7.33
C ASP A 89 -0.32 17.50 -8.71
N GLY A 90 -1.35 18.28 -8.97
CA GLY A 90 -1.92 18.34 -10.31
C GLY A 90 -1.02 19.04 -11.33
N THR A 91 0.11 19.62 -10.88
CA THR A 91 1.05 20.40 -11.69
C THR A 91 2.48 19.88 -11.56
N LEU A 92 3.31 20.21 -12.56
CA LEU A 92 4.72 19.82 -12.64
C LEU A 92 5.66 20.70 -11.80
N ASP A 93 5.21 21.86 -11.37
CA ASP A 93 6.02 23.01 -10.89
C ASP A 93 6.90 22.69 -9.70
N ARG A 94 6.36 22.01 -8.67
CA ARG A 94 7.07 21.76 -7.42
C ARG A 94 8.18 20.73 -7.60
N VAL A 95 7.86 19.63 -8.29
CA VAL A 95 8.73 18.44 -8.30
C VAL A 95 9.58 18.29 -9.56
N SER A 96 9.40 19.14 -10.59
CA SER A 96 10.14 19.02 -11.85
C SER A 96 10.55 20.39 -12.41
N ASN A 97 11.26 20.37 -13.54
CA ASN A 97 11.53 21.57 -14.35
C ASN A 97 10.40 21.91 -15.34
N GLY A 98 9.31 21.11 -15.36
CA GLY A 98 8.08 21.43 -16.07
C GLY A 98 7.24 22.47 -15.36
N LYS A 99 6.18 22.97 -16.02
CA LYS A 99 5.25 23.97 -15.51
C LYS A 99 3.81 23.60 -15.82
N GLY A 100 2.89 23.99 -14.95
CA GLY A 100 1.45 23.82 -15.18
C GLY A 100 0.93 22.40 -15.02
N PRO A 101 -0.36 22.18 -15.35
CA PRO A 101 -1.05 20.91 -15.13
C PRO A 101 -0.48 19.76 -15.97
N SER A 102 -0.36 18.58 -15.39
CA SER A 102 0.05 17.35 -16.13
C SER A 102 -0.91 17.01 -17.27
N THR A 103 -2.17 17.40 -17.13
CA THR A 103 -3.23 17.18 -18.14
C THR A 103 -3.07 18.04 -19.41
N ASP A 104 -2.17 19.00 -19.41
CA ASP A 104 -1.90 19.84 -20.59
C ASP A 104 -0.83 19.21 -21.50
N TYR A 105 -0.14 18.17 -21.04
CA TYR A 105 0.97 17.53 -21.73
C TYR A 105 0.67 16.07 -22.07
N THR A 106 1.14 15.65 -23.25
CA THR A 106 1.18 14.22 -23.62
C THR A 106 2.27 13.49 -22.79
N LEU A 107 2.23 12.17 -22.77
CA LEU A 107 3.28 11.38 -22.13
C LEU A 107 4.66 11.67 -22.73
N GLU A 108 4.76 11.77 -24.07
CA GLU A 108 6.00 12.11 -24.74
C GLU A 108 6.60 13.44 -24.27
N GLU A 109 5.74 14.44 -24.04
CA GLU A 109 6.16 15.75 -23.55
C GLU A 109 6.59 15.68 -22.08
N ILE A 110 5.85 14.95 -21.21
CA ILE A 110 6.18 14.78 -19.79
C ILE A 110 7.52 14.07 -19.61
N LYS A 111 7.84 13.09 -20.42
CA LYS A 111 9.12 12.35 -20.37
C LYS A 111 10.35 13.22 -20.68
N LYS A 112 10.18 14.39 -21.21
CA LYS A 112 11.28 15.37 -21.43
C LYS A 112 11.67 16.10 -20.15
N TYR A 113 10.79 16.17 -19.16
CA TYR A 113 11.06 16.81 -17.87
C TYR A 113 11.87 15.91 -16.94
N ARG A 114 12.59 16.57 -16.03
CA ARG A 114 13.38 15.90 -15.00
C ARG A 114 12.91 16.31 -13.61
N LEU A 115 12.97 15.39 -12.69
CA LEU A 115 12.60 15.64 -11.30
C LEU A 115 13.67 16.46 -10.59
N LYS A 116 13.23 17.32 -9.69
CA LYS A 116 14.11 18.01 -8.74
C LYS A 116 14.49 17.05 -7.61
N GLY A 117 15.70 17.18 -7.12
CA GLY A 117 16.21 16.44 -5.97
C GLY A 117 15.45 16.75 -4.67
N VAL A 118 15.86 16.11 -3.60
CA VAL A 118 15.28 16.25 -2.26
C VAL A 118 15.33 17.67 -1.70
N ASP A 119 16.23 18.51 -2.23
CA ASP A 119 16.33 19.95 -1.92
C ASP A 119 15.25 20.81 -2.62
N GLY A 120 14.45 20.20 -3.49
CA GLY A 120 13.41 20.86 -4.29
C GLY A 120 13.94 21.84 -5.35
N LYS A 121 15.23 21.85 -5.62
CA LYS A 121 15.91 22.84 -6.49
C LYS A 121 16.81 22.18 -7.53
N THR A 122 17.74 21.33 -7.11
CA THR A 122 18.72 20.69 -7.98
C THR A 122 18.04 19.72 -8.93
N LEU A 123 18.24 19.93 -10.23
CA LEU A 123 17.68 19.04 -11.23
C LEU A 123 18.47 17.73 -11.25
N THR A 124 17.77 16.62 -11.30
CA THR A 124 18.35 15.27 -11.35
C THR A 124 18.17 14.65 -12.74
N ASP A 125 18.73 13.46 -12.94
CA ASP A 125 18.48 12.66 -14.16
C ASP A 125 17.19 11.82 -14.07
N TYR A 126 16.47 11.87 -12.94
CA TYR A 126 15.23 11.12 -12.77
C TYR A 126 14.10 11.70 -13.63
N GLU A 127 13.44 10.80 -14.35
CA GLU A 127 12.22 11.10 -15.12
C GLU A 127 10.96 10.91 -14.25
N ILE A 128 9.86 11.52 -14.70
CA ILE A 128 8.53 11.23 -14.19
C ILE A 128 8.15 9.84 -14.69
N LEU A 129 7.87 8.91 -13.77
CA LEU A 129 7.47 7.54 -14.10
C LEU A 129 6.02 7.49 -14.58
N THR A 130 5.72 6.55 -15.48
CA THR A 130 4.35 6.07 -15.65
C THR A 130 3.99 5.10 -14.53
N LEU A 131 2.69 4.87 -14.34
CA LEU A 131 2.20 3.88 -13.38
C LEU A 131 2.63 2.46 -13.76
N GLU A 132 2.65 2.14 -15.05
CA GLU A 132 3.13 0.86 -15.59
C GLU A 132 4.61 0.62 -15.28
N GLU A 133 5.45 1.66 -15.46
CA GLU A 133 6.87 1.59 -15.10
C GLU A 133 7.07 1.35 -13.60
N ALA A 134 6.27 2.03 -12.75
CA ALA A 134 6.30 1.80 -11.31
C ALA A 134 5.87 0.38 -10.93
N PHE A 135 4.82 -0.14 -11.55
CA PHE A 135 4.39 -1.52 -11.34
C PHE A 135 5.44 -2.53 -11.80
N ALA A 136 6.15 -2.29 -12.89
CA ALA A 136 7.26 -3.16 -13.30
C ALA A 136 8.41 -3.18 -12.28
N LEU A 137 8.69 -2.06 -11.61
CA LEU A 137 9.71 -1.98 -10.55
C LEU A 137 9.31 -2.73 -9.28
N THR A 138 8.02 -2.69 -8.90
CA THR A 138 7.49 -3.18 -7.63
C THR A 138 7.04 -4.62 -7.67
N LYS A 139 6.62 -5.13 -8.83
CA LYS A 139 6.05 -6.47 -9.03
C LYS A 139 6.87 -7.56 -8.35
N GLY A 140 6.21 -8.34 -7.50
CA GLY A 140 6.79 -9.44 -6.74
C GLY A 140 7.71 -9.01 -5.57
N LYS A 141 7.97 -7.71 -5.39
CA LYS A 141 8.97 -7.22 -4.43
C LYS A 141 8.38 -6.48 -3.23
N ILE A 142 7.33 -5.67 -3.44
CA ILE A 142 6.72 -4.81 -2.43
C ILE A 142 5.27 -4.55 -2.81
N LEU A 143 4.37 -4.36 -1.84
CA LEU A 143 3.01 -3.92 -2.13
C LEU A 143 3.00 -2.43 -2.49
N VAL A 144 2.02 -2.02 -3.30
CA VAL A 144 1.87 -0.62 -3.73
C VAL A 144 0.56 -0.08 -3.22
N ASN A 145 0.59 1.07 -2.54
CA ASN A 145 -0.61 1.83 -2.23
C ASN A 145 -0.74 2.99 -3.22
N ILE A 146 -1.87 3.10 -3.90
CA ILE A 146 -2.13 4.18 -4.86
C ILE A 146 -3.01 5.25 -4.22
N ASP A 147 -2.42 6.43 -4.00
CA ASP A 147 -3.17 7.66 -3.68
C ASP A 147 -3.65 8.35 -4.98
N LYS A 148 -4.59 9.29 -4.85
CA LYS A 148 -5.30 9.93 -5.97
C LYS A 148 -6.09 8.96 -6.86
N PHE A 149 -6.18 7.68 -6.46
CA PHE A 149 -7.04 6.68 -7.08
C PHE A 149 -8.47 7.18 -7.42
N PRO A 150 -9.14 7.99 -6.56
CA PRO A 150 -10.46 8.54 -6.86
C PRO A 150 -10.58 9.39 -8.14
N ARG A 151 -9.49 9.82 -8.74
CA ARG A 151 -9.53 10.59 -10.00
C ARG A 151 -10.00 9.75 -11.19
N ASP A 152 -9.57 8.47 -11.25
CA ASP A 152 -10.00 7.51 -12.27
C ASP A 152 -9.91 6.07 -11.74
N PRO A 153 -10.87 5.64 -10.88
CA PRO A 153 -10.80 4.31 -10.24
C PRO A 153 -10.78 3.16 -11.23
N LYS A 154 -11.58 3.25 -12.29
CA LYS A 154 -11.67 2.20 -13.31
C LYS A 154 -10.35 2.07 -14.07
N GLY A 155 -9.84 3.16 -14.61
CA GLY A 155 -8.61 3.15 -15.42
C GLY A 155 -7.39 2.69 -14.63
N VAL A 156 -7.24 3.11 -13.38
CA VAL A 156 -6.12 2.67 -12.51
C VAL A 156 -6.22 1.17 -12.19
N ALA A 157 -7.44 0.65 -11.93
CA ALA A 157 -7.65 -0.78 -11.70
C ALA A 157 -7.35 -1.61 -12.97
N GLU A 158 -7.78 -1.14 -14.14
CA GLU A 158 -7.45 -1.77 -15.43
C GLU A 158 -5.94 -1.79 -15.70
N CYS A 159 -5.23 -0.69 -15.37
CA CYS A 159 -3.77 -0.63 -15.47
C CYS A 159 -3.10 -1.70 -14.57
N ALA A 160 -3.50 -1.81 -13.31
CA ALA A 160 -2.97 -2.82 -12.38
C ALA A 160 -3.20 -4.25 -12.91
N ARG A 161 -4.39 -4.55 -13.42
CA ARG A 161 -4.73 -5.85 -14.01
C ARG A 161 -3.91 -6.14 -15.27
N LYS A 162 -3.77 -5.16 -16.16
CA LYS A 162 -2.96 -5.27 -17.38
C LYS A 162 -1.49 -5.57 -17.06
N CYS A 163 -0.96 -5.00 -15.96
CA CYS A 163 0.40 -5.25 -15.50
C CYS A 163 0.54 -6.57 -14.72
N GLY A 164 -0.58 -7.22 -14.36
CA GLY A 164 -0.62 -8.45 -13.57
C GLY A 164 -0.10 -8.23 -12.13
N VAL A 165 -0.51 -7.11 -11.52
CA VAL A 165 -0.17 -6.73 -10.13
C VAL A 165 -1.41 -6.43 -9.30
N GLU A 166 -2.60 -6.77 -9.79
CA GLU A 166 -3.88 -6.47 -9.15
C GLU A 166 -3.99 -6.96 -7.71
N ARG A 167 -3.26 -8.03 -7.37
CA ARG A 167 -3.20 -8.55 -5.99
C ARG A 167 -2.14 -7.88 -5.11
N GLU A 168 -1.27 -7.08 -5.70
CA GLU A 168 -0.17 -6.39 -5.01
C GLU A 168 -0.50 -4.91 -4.74
N VAL A 169 -1.68 -4.44 -5.19
CA VAL A 169 -2.06 -3.03 -5.13
C VAL A 169 -3.18 -2.81 -4.11
N ILE A 170 -3.00 -1.75 -3.33
CA ILE A 170 -3.97 -1.21 -2.36
C ILE A 170 -4.49 0.11 -2.91
N PHE A 171 -5.78 0.17 -3.23
CA PHE A 171 -6.46 1.40 -3.63
C PHE A 171 -7.05 2.08 -2.41
N LYS A 172 -6.96 3.41 -2.32
CA LYS A 172 -7.55 4.16 -1.21
C LYS A 172 -8.36 5.37 -1.67
N GLY A 173 -9.33 5.77 -0.86
CA GLY A 173 -10.13 6.96 -1.14
C GLY A 173 -11.31 7.15 -0.21
N GLY A 174 -11.97 8.30 -0.33
CA GLY A 174 -13.10 8.69 0.52
C GLY A 174 -14.48 8.31 -0.04
N PHE A 175 -14.60 7.36 -0.96
CA PHE A 175 -15.89 6.96 -1.51
C PHE A 175 -16.70 6.11 -0.51
N ASN A 176 -18.02 6.26 -0.56
CA ASN A 176 -18.93 5.24 -0.02
C ASN A 176 -18.99 4.03 -0.98
N PRO A 177 -19.51 2.85 -0.52
CA PRO A 177 -19.53 1.63 -1.35
C PRO A 177 -20.27 1.79 -2.68
N ALA A 178 -21.41 2.49 -2.70
CA ALA A 178 -22.23 2.66 -3.89
C ALA A 178 -21.52 3.55 -4.95
N ASP A 179 -20.93 4.64 -4.50
CA ASP A 179 -20.18 5.54 -5.38
C ASP A 179 -18.94 4.87 -5.97
N LEU A 180 -18.21 4.09 -5.16
CA LEU A 180 -17.07 3.33 -5.65
C LEU A 180 -17.50 2.28 -6.69
N LYS A 181 -18.54 1.50 -6.38
CA LYS A 181 -19.10 0.51 -7.30
C LYS A 181 -19.46 1.13 -8.65
N LYS A 182 -20.17 2.27 -8.63
CA LYS A 182 -20.53 3.00 -9.86
C LYS A 182 -19.31 3.45 -10.66
N ARG A 183 -18.26 3.94 -10.00
CA ARG A 183 -17.05 4.45 -10.67
C ARG A 183 -16.13 3.36 -11.18
N MET A 184 -16.06 2.24 -10.50
CA MET A 184 -15.25 1.09 -10.93
C MET A 184 -15.92 0.27 -12.04
N GLY A 185 -17.26 0.34 -12.15
CA GLY A 185 -18.00 -0.42 -13.16
C GLY A 185 -17.73 -1.92 -13.04
N ASP A 186 -17.32 -2.55 -14.15
CA ASP A 186 -16.97 -3.98 -14.22
C ASP A 186 -15.78 -4.38 -13.35
N GLN A 187 -14.88 -3.45 -13.02
CA GLN A 187 -13.75 -3.70 -12.11
C GLN A 187 -14.17 -3.89 -10.65
N TRP A 188 -15.41 -3.56 -10.29
CA TRP A 188 -15.96 -3.78 -8.94
C TRP A 188 -15.91 -5.24 -8.49
N THR A 189 -16.07 -6.18 -9.41
CA THR A 189 -15.96 -7.61 -9.12
C THR A 189 -14.65 -7.95 -8.43
N GLY A 190 -13.55 -7.32 -8.81
CA GLY A 190 -12.25 -7.51 -8.19
C GLY A 190 -12.16 -7.01 -6.75
N VAL A 191 -13.00 -6.03 -6.35
CA VAL A 191 -13.12 -5.63 -4.93
C VAL A 191 -13.90 -6.68 -4.13
N VAL A 192 -14.99 -7.21 -4.71
CA VAL A 192 -15.85 -8.20 -4.05
C VAL A 192 -15.12 -9.52 -3.81
N ASP A 193 -14.42 -10.04 -4.82
CA ASP A 193 -13.67 -11.29 -4.72
C ASP A 193 -12.32 -11.17 -3.98
N GLY A 194 -11.93 -9.93 -3.65
CA GLY A 194 -10.69 -9.65 -2.93
C GLY A 194 -9.43 -9.66 -3.81
N THR A 195 -9.56 -9.65 -5.14
CA THR A 195 -8.43 -9.44 -6.06
C THR A 195 -7.84 -8.04 -5.83
N PHE A 196 -8.69 -7.02 -5.82
CA PHE A 196 -8.31 -5.65 -5.46
C PHE A 196 -8.54 -5.40 -3.97
N LEU A 197 -7.58 -4.76 -3.34
CA LEU A 197 -7.72 -4.23 -1.99
C LEU A 197 -8.15 -2.76 -2.06
N TYR A 198 -9.34 -2.47 -1.53
CA TYR A 198 -9.79 -1.09 -1.35
C TYR A 198 -9.83 -0.72 0.13
N MET A 199 -9.30 0.45 0.46
CA MET A 199 -9.22 1.00 1.81
C MET A 199 -9.90 2.37 1.87
N PRO A 200 -11.04 2.49 2.58
CA PRO A 200 -11.67 3.77 2.83
C PRO A 200 -10.82 4.66 3.75
N ILE A 201 -10.79 5.97 3.45
CA ILE A 201 -10.16 7.00 4.27
C ILE A 201 -11.22 7.71 5.09
N PHE A 202 -11.03 7.80 6.40
CA PHE A 202 -11.92 8.52 7.31
C PHE A 202 -11.18 9.61 8.08
N LYS A 203 -11.76 10.83 8.06
CA LYS A 203 -11.40 11.91 8.99
C LYS A 203 -12.26 11.74 10.25
N ILE A 204 -11.75 11.01 11.25
CA ILE A 204 -12.57 10.47 12.35
C ILE A 204 -13.08 11.51 13.35
N ASN A 205 -12.53 12.73 13.37
CA ASN A 205 -13.12 13.84 14.11
C ASN A 205 -14.40 14.41 13.46
N ASN A 206 -14.84 13.85 12.32
CA ASN A 206 -16.03 14.27 11.61
C ASN A 206 -17.17 13.29 11.86
N SER A 207 -18.33 13.76 12.32
CA SER A 207 -19.53 12.94 12.58
C SER A 207 -20.05 12.13 11.37
N LYS A 208 -19.74 12.59 10.14
CA LYS A 208 -20.07 11.85 8.92
C LYS A 208 -19.26 10.55 8.76
N SER A 209 -18.11 10.46 9.42
CA SER A 209 -17.23 9.27 9.33
C SER A 209 -17.86 8.03 9.94
N VAL A 210 -18.63 8.17 11.01
CA VAL A 210 -19.37 7.05 11.63
C VAL A 210 -20.36 6.45 10.65
N LYS A 211 -21.17 7.29 9.96
CA LYS A 211 -22.12 6.83 8.94
C LYS A 211 -21.41 6.17 7.74
N GLY A 212 -20.28 6.74 7.34
CA GLY A 212 -19.46 6.14 6.29
C GLY A 212 -18.89 4.79 6.68
N PHE A 213 -18.42 4.65 7.91
CA PHE A 213 -17.96 3.38 8.47
C PHE A 213 -19.08 2.34 8.50
N GLU A 214 -20.26 2.69 9.01
CA GLU A 214 -21.45 1.81 9.04
C GLU A 214 -21.85 1.35 7.63
N ALA A 215 -21.84 2.26 6.65
CA ALA A 215 -22.11 1.92 5.25
C ALA A 215 -21.11 0.88 4.70
N TRP A 216 -19.82 0.98 5.04
CA TRP A 216 -18.82 0.00 4.64
C TRP A 216 -18.94 -1.33 5.41
N GLN A 217 -19.38 -1.32 6.69
CA GLN A 217 -19.66 -2.55 7.44
C GLN A 217 -20.87 -3.32 6.88
N ALA A 218 -21.84 -2.60 6.29
CA ALA A 218 -23.03 -3.19 5.66
C ALA A 218 -22.83 -3.50 4.15
N ALA A 219 -21.66 -3.21 3.59
CA ALA A 219 -21.40 -3.40 2.16
C ALA A 219 -21.24 -4.88 1.78
N GLU A 220 -21.44 -5.18 0.48
CA GLU A 220 -21.23 -6.50 -0.11
C GLU A 220 -19.82 -7.08 0.20
N LYS A 221 -18.84 -6.18 0.34
CA LYS A 221 -17.50 -6.52 0.81
C LYS A 221 -17.04 -5.54 1.88
N VAL A 222 -16.78 -6.05 3.07
CA VAL A 222 -16.12 -5.27 4.12
C VAL A 222 -14.65 -5.04 3.72
N PRO A 223 -14.13 -3.81 3.79
CA PRO A 223 -12.74 -3.51 3.47
C PRO A 223 -11.75 -4.28 4.34
N PHE A 224 -10.57 -4.58 3.81
CA PHE A 224 -9.51 -5.26 4.57
C PHE A 224 -8.88 -4.35 5.64
N ALA A 225 -8.94 -3.02 5.43
CA ALA A 225 -8.40 -2.00 6.33
C ALA A 225 -9.18 -0.68 6.20
N TYR A 226 -8.98 0.20 7.18
CA TYR A 226 -9.44 1.58 7.17
C TYR A 226 -8.27 2.51 7.48
N GLU A 227 -8.07 3.52 6.64
CA GLU A 227 -7.15 4.62 6.92
C GLU A 227 -7.85 5.67 7.79
N LEU A 228 -7.31 5.91 8.98
CA LEU A 228 -7.88 6.82 9.96
C LEU A 228 -7.03 8.08 10.08
N CYS A 229 -7.60 9.22 9.72
CA CYS A 229 -7.00 10.54 9.88
C CYS A 229 -7.72 11.29 11.00
N PHE A 230 -6.95 11.94 11.90
CA PHE A 230 -7.49 12.73 13.01
C PHE A 230 -6.60 13.94 13.31
N GLU A 231 -7.21 15.03 13.73
CA GLU A 231 -6.51 16.27 14.10
C GLU A 231 -6.20 16.31 15.60
N ASN A 232 -6.98 15.57 16.40
CA ASN A 232 -6.82 15.43 17.85
C ASN A 232 -7.41 14.07 18.29
N GLU A 233 -7.18 13.70 19.54
CA GLU A 233 -7.64 12.45 20.15
C GLU A 233 -8.97 12.59 20.91
N ASP A 234 -9.69 13.72 20.78
CA ASP A 234 -10.91 14.02 21.56
C ASP A 234 -12.11 13.17 21.13
N SER A 235 -12.11 12.64 19.89
CA SER A 235 -13.17 11.80 19.37
C SER A 235 -12.59 10.73 18.43
N LEU A 236 -12.50 9.51 18.94
CA LEU A 236 -11.97 8.35 18.22
C LEU A 236 -13.08 7.29 17.97
N GLU A 237 -14.35 7.71 17.86
CA GLU A 237 -15.50 6.81 17.78
C GLU A 237 -15.38 5.71 16.72
N VAL A 238 -14.91 6.05 15.51
CA VAL A 238 -14.69 5.04 14.47
C VAL A 238 -13.60 4.05 14.88
N LEU A 239 -12.53 4.52 15.50
CA LEU A 239 -11.44 3.69 16.00
C LEU A 239 -11.93 2.78 17.13
N ASP A 240 -12.73 3.29 18.05
CA ASP A 240 -13.32 2.53 19.16
C ASP A 240 -14.23 1.40 18.66
N ARG A 241 -14.97 1.64 17.57
CA ARG A 241 -15.80 0.63 16.91
C ARG A 241 -14.97 -0.40 16.12
N LEU A 242 -13.84 0.03 15.55
CA LEU A 242 -13.01 -0.80 14.69
C LEU A 242 -12.11 -1.77 15.49
N ARG A 243 -11.55 -1.34 16.62
CA ARG A 243 -10.66 -2.18 17.46
C ARG A 243 -11.24 -3.55 17.82
N PRO A 244 -12.49 -3.66 18.32
CA PRO A 244 -13.08 -4.96 18.63
C PRO A 244 -13.32 -5.84 17.40
N LEU A 245 -13.55 -5.24 16.22
CA LEU A 245 -13.69 -5.99 14.97
C LEU A 245 -12.33 -6.56 14.55
N GLN A 246 -11.29 -5.73 14.59
CA GLN A 246 -9.93 -6.17 14.28
C GLN A 246 -9.45 -7.29 15.19
N ALA A 247 -9.72 -7.21 16.50
CA ALA A 247 -9.38 -8.24 17.48
C ALA A 247 -10.00 -9.62 17.16
N LYS A 248 -11.09 -9.64 16.40
CA LYS A 248 -11.75 -10.86 15.91
C LYS A 248 -11.31 -11.26 14.49
N GLY A 249 -10.21 -10.71 14.00
CA GLY A 249 -9.70 -10.96 12.64
C GLY A 249 -10.34 -10.11 11.54
N GLY A 250 -11.14 -9.10 11.91
CA GLY A 250 -11.75 -8.12 10.99
C GLY A 250 -10.75 -7.10 10.42
N PRO A 251 -11.25 -5.97 9.91
CA PRO A 251 -10.42 -4.99 9.19
C PRO A 251 -9.21 -4.49 9.98
N ARG A 252 -8.10 -4.24 9.28
CA ARG A 252 -6.89 -3.65 9.86
C ARG A 252 -7.07 -2.15 10.10
N ILE A 253 -6.25 -1.59 10.99
CA ILE A 253 -6.17 -0.17 11.28
C ILE A 253 -4.89 0.36 10.63
N TRP A 254 -5.05 1.37 9.77
CA TRP A 254 -3.97 2.14 9.18
C TRP A 254 -3.97 3.56 9.76
N ILE A 255 -2.83 4.01 10.27
CA ILE A 255 -2.62 5.36 10.78
C ILE A 255 -1.44 5.97 10.03
N ASN A 256 -1.60 7.23 9.59
CA ASN A 256 -0.51 8.04 9.08
C ASN A 256 0.16 8.77 10.24
N THR A 257 1.51 8.81 10.28
CA THR A 257 2.26 9.55 11.30
C THR A 257 2.99 10.77 10.72
N LEU A 258 2.50 11.28 9.59
CA LEU A 258 3.20 12.26 8.75
C LEU A 258 3.17 13.67 9.33
N TRP A 259 1.98 14.23 9.56
CA TRP A 259 1.79 15.59 10.06
C TRP A 259 0.50 15.75 10.87
N LYS A 260 0.50 16.79 11.70
CA LYS A 260 -0.51 17.02 12.73
C LYS A 260 -1.98 16.98 12.26
N GLN A 261 -2.27 17.44 11.05
CA GLN A 261 -3.65 17.50 10.52
C GLN A 261 -4.25 16.11 10.22
N ILE A 262 -3.43 15.04 10.22
CA ILE A 262 -3.90 13.67 9.95
C ILE A 262 -3.55 12.67 11.05
N CYS A 263 -2.81 13.09 12.10
CA CYS A 263 -2.42 12.21 13.21
C CYS A 263 -2.32 12.92 14.57
N GLY A 264 -2.91 14.11 14.71
CA GLY A 264 -2.84 14.87 15.96
C GLY A 264 -1.40 15.12 16.37
N THR A 265 -1.05 14.71 17.60
CA THR A 265 0.32 14.86 18.12
C THR A 265 1.20 13.63 17.87
N ARG A 266 0.72 12.61 17.13
CA ARG A 266 1.39 11.31 16.94
C ARG A 266 2.28 11.28 15.69
N THR A 267 3.03 12.38 15.48
CA THR A 267 3.83 12.58 14.27
C THR A 267 5.14 11.81 14.29
N ASP A 268 5.67 11.51 13.10
CA ASP A 268 7.02 10.95 12.91
C ASP A 268 8.10 11.80 13.57
N GLU A 269 7.98 13.13 13.50
CA GLU A 269 8.94 14.06 14.13
C GLU A 269 8.98 13.90 15.66
N ARG A 270 7.84 13.61 16.30
CA ARG A 270 7.80 13.28 17.72
C ARG A 270 8.58 12.00 18.03
N GLY A 271 8.32 10.94 17.22
CA GLY A 271 9.02 9.67 17.37
C GLY A 271 10.53 9.79 17.15
N PHE A 272 10.94 10.52 16.11
CA PHE A 272 12.31 10.79 15.76
C PHE A 272 13.06 11.62 16.84
N ASN A 273 12.40 12.60 17.43
CA ASN A 273 12.98 13.49 18.44
C ASN A 273 12.98 12.92 19.86
N GLY A 274 12.83 11.60 20.02
CA GLY A 274 13.08 10.90 21.29
C GLY A 274 11.84 10.41 22.03
N ASP A 275 10.63 10.54 21.45
CA ASP A 275 9.41 9.98 22.02
C ASP A 275 8.69 9.00 21.05
N PRO A 276 9.34 7.88 20.68
CA PRO A 276 8.75 6.89 19.81
C PRO A 276 7.54 6.17 20.42
N ASP A 277 7.50 6.00 21.74
CA ASP A 277 6.35 5.41 22.44
C ASP A 277 5.14 6.33 22.43
N GLY A 278 5.32 7.64 22.55
CA GLY A 278 4.25 8.63 22.44
C GLY A 278 3.78 8.90 21.01
N SER A 279 4.49 8.42 20.00
CA SER A 279 4.14 8.50 18.58
C SER A 279 3.70 7.13 18.05
N TRP A 280 4.64 6.35 17.52
CA TRP A 280 4.39 5.02 16.95
C TRP A 280 3.86 4.01 17.96
N GLY A 281 4.35 4.07 19.23
CA GLY A 281 3.85 3.24 20.33
C GLY A 281 2.38 3.48 20.60
N TRP A 282 1.96 4.75 20.67
CA TRP A 282 0.54 5.08 20.79
C TRP A 282 -0.29 4.48 19.64
N CYS A 283 0.21 4.53 18.39
CA CYS A 283 -0.48 3.90 17.27
C CYS A 283 -0.65 2.38 17.46
N LEU A 284 0.38 1.71 17.99
CA LEU A 284 0.30 0.27 18.32
C LEU A 284 -0.74 0.00 19.41
N ASP A 285 -0.79 0.84 20.45
CA ASP A 285 -1.76 0.74 21.56
C ASP A 285 -3.20 0.93 21.07
N GLN A 286 -3.39 1.74 20.01
CA GLN A 286 -4.68 1.86 19.34
C GLN A 286 -4.99 0.68 18.41
N GLY A 287 -4.09 -0.29 18.26
CA GLY A 287 -4.25 -1.45 17.41
C GLY A 287 -3.83 -1.23 15.96
N ALA A 288 -3.08 -0.18 15.65
CA ALA A 288 -2.57 0.02 14.29
C ALA A 288 -1.67 -1.15 13.87
N THR A 289 -1.99 -1.73 12.73
CA THR A 289 -1.20 -2.80 12.09
C THR A 289 -0.62 -2.36 10.75
N MET A 290 -0.87 -1.11 10.36
CA MET A 290 -0.28 -0.45 9.19
C MET A 290 0.03 1.00 9.58
N ILE A 291 1.27 1.43 9.38
CA ILE A 291 1.71 2.80 9.71
C ILE A 291 2.38 3.41 8.46
N GLN A 292 1.81 4.51 7.98
CA GLN A 292 2.42 5.30 6.90
C GLN A 292 3.31 6.37 7.52
N THR A 293 4.55 6.47 7.03
CA THR A 293 5.63 7.24 7.66
C THR A 293 6.54 7.93 6.63
N ASP A 294 7.09 9.07 7.06
CA ASP A 294 8.23 9.76 6.43
C ASP A 294 9.58 9.44 7.11
N ARG A 295 9.56 8.57 8.15
CA ARG A 295 10.73 8.12 8.92
C ARG A 295 10.82 6.59 8.95
N PRO A 296 10.86 5.93 7.77
CA PRO A 296 10.73 4.47 7.71
C PRO A 296 11.87 3.71 8.39
N ALA A 297 13.10 4.20 8.32
CA ALA A 297 14.24 3.53 8.96
C ALA A 297 14.07 3.48 10.49
N GLU A 298 13.66 4.58 11.09
CA GLU A 298 13.43 4.70 12.53
C GLU A 298 12.21 3.87 12.95
N LEU A 299 11.12 3.91 12.18
CA LEU A 299 9.94 3.10 12.46
C LEU A 299 10.24 1.60 12.35
N LEU A 300 10.97 1.16 11.32
CA LEU A 300 11.38 -0.24 11.17
C LEU A 300 12.20 -0.72 12.38
N LYS A 301 13.17 0.09 12.82
CA LYS A 301 13.98 -0.20 14.01
C LYS A 301 13.12 -0.27 15.26
N TYR A 302 12.20 0.67 15.46
CA TYR A 302 11.28 0.68 16.59
C TYR A 302 10.39 -0.56 16.59
N LEU A 303 9.74 -0.89 15.49
CA LEU A 303 8.87 -2.06 15.38
C LEU A 303 9.64 -3.38 15.57
N ALA A 304 10.87 -3.48 15.09
CA ALA A 304 11.74 -4.64 15.32
C ALA A 304 12.04 -4.82 16.82
N SER A 305 12.33 -3.72 17.55
CA SER A 305 12.56 -3.76 19.01
C SER A 305 11.31 -4.17 19.80
N LYS A 306 10.11 -3.95 19.25
CA LYS A 306 8.82 -4.38 19.84
C LYS A 306 8.40 -5.79 19.36
N GLY A 307 9.23 -6.50 18.57
CA GLY A 307 8.90 -7.83 18.02
C GLY A 307 7.80 -7.84 16.96
N ARG A 308 7.52 -6.68 16.32
CA ARG A 308 6.37 -6.50 15.42
C ARG A 308 6.73 -6.68 13.92
N ARG A 309 7.91 -7.24 13.61
CA ARG A 309 8.43 -7.38 12.23
C ARG A 309 8.70 -8.83 11.80
N ASN A 310 8.03 -9.81 12.38
CA ASN A 310 8.17 -11.21 11.99
C ASN A 310 7.13 -11.59 10.92
N LEU A 311 7.51 -11.49 9.66
CA LEU A 311 6.63 -11.79 8.52
C LEU A 311 6.22 -13.26 8.49
N ASP A 312 7.09 -14.17 8.85
CA ASP A 312 6.89 -15.62 8.71
C ASP A 312 6.24 -16.28 9.94
N GLY A 313 5.96 -15.52 11.00
CA GLY A 313 5.12 -15.97 12.11
C GLY A 313 5.77 -16.93 13.11
N GLY A 314 7.09 -17.08 13.13
CA GLY A 314 7.82 -17.75 14.24
C GLY A 314 7.86 -16.82 15.46
N LYS A 315 7.56 -17.31 16.67
CA LYS A 315 7.83 -16.54 17.89
C LYS A 315 9.32 -16.18 17.89
N SER A 316 9.65 -14.90 17.82
CA SER A 316 11.01 -14.43 18.05
C SER A 316 11.44 -14.99 19.41
N ALA A 317 12.49 -15.82 19.43
CA ALA A 317 13.15 -16.13 20.67
C ALA A 317 13.61 -14.79 21.26
N ALA A 318 13.00 -14.40 22.37
CA ALA A 318 13.38 -13.19 23.08
C ALA A 318 14.89 -13.27 23.28
N ALA A 319 15.63 -12.32 22.72
CA ALA A 319 17.04 -12.16 23.05
C ALA A 319 17.12 -11.93 24.53
N LYS A 320 17.73 -12.91 25.20
CA LYS A 320 18.10 -12.83 26.62
C LYS A 320 19.18 -11.80 26.83
#